data_e432eb0dc1b005e35d7932435dcd951e
#
_entry.id   e432eb0dc1b005e35d7932435dcd951e
#
_cell.length_a   1.000
_cell.length_b   1.000
_cell.length_c   1.000
_cell.angle_alpha   90.00
_cell.angle_beta   90.00
_cell.angle_gamma   90.00
#
_symmetry.space_group_name_H-M   'P 1'
#
loop_
_entity.id
_entity.type
_entity.pdbx_description
1 polymer ?
#
loop_
_entity_poly.entity_id
_entity_poly.type
_entity_poly.pdbx_seq_one_letter_code
_entity_poly.pdbx_strand_id
1 'polypeptide(L)'
;LPEEIAVPRAWSVTFYLLAVIFVLLFLYHQFILPKPKNDVPVKNGNPLNAFFQTFITFFQKKGIIAALAFILLFRFAESQLVKIASPFLLDNPEIGGLGLSTMQVGTIYGVVGLIALTIGGILGGILMAKNGLKHWIWWMTAAMNLPNLVYVYLAFTHPSNIWLISSAVAIEQFGYGFGFTALTYFMMLFSKGPL
;
A
#
# COMPACT_ATOMS: atom_id res chain seq x y z
N LEU A 1 10.24 16.49 -29.54
CA LEU A 1 10.38 17.54 -28.55
C LEU A 1 11.62 17.24 -27.72
N PRO A 2 12.49 18.25 -27.42
CA PRO A 2 13.61 18.05 -26.49
C PRO A 2 13.09 17.51 -25.14
N GLU A 3 13.88 16.63 -24.49
CA GLU A 3 13.49 16.01 -23.21
C GLU A 3 13.12 17.03 -22.14
N GLU A 4 13.78 18.18 -22.13
CA GLU A 4 13.50 19.30 -21.22
C GLU A 4 12.06 19.84 -21.30
N ILE A 5 11.39 19.67 -22.43
CA ILE A 5 9.98 20.09 -22.63
C ILE A 5 9.05 18.89 -22.56
N ALA A 6 9.48 17.73 -23.05
CA ALA A 6 8.66 16.53 -23.12
C ALA A 6 8.33 15.96 -21.73
N VAL A 7 9.33 15.93 -20.83
CA VAL A 7 9.14 15.38 -19.47
C VAL A 7 8.17 16.22 -18.61
N PRO A 8 8.35 17.56 -18.48
CA PRO A 8 7.35 18.36 -17.73
C PRO A 8 5.95 18.30 -18.32
N ARG A 9 5.83 18.23 -19.66
CA ARG A 9 4.55 18.13 -20.33
C ARG A 9 3.86 16.79 -20.07
N ALA A 10 4.61 15.69 -20.06
CA ALA A 10 4.11 14.37 -19.71
C ALA A 10 3.56 14.35 -18.28
N TRP A 11 4.29 14.94 -17.33
CA TRP A 11 3.82 15.09 -15.96
C TRP A 11 2.54 15.90 -15.86
N SER A 12 2.48 17.04 -16.56
CA SER A 12 1.28 17.89 -16.56
C SER A 12 0.05 17.13 -17.09
N VAL A 13 0.18 16.41 -18.19
CA VAL A 13 -0.90 15.59 -18.76
C VAL A 13 -1.34 14.52 -17.77
N THR A 14 -0.40 13.84 -17.13
CA THR A 14 -0.70 12.81 -16.13
C THR A 14 -1.48 13.38 -14.95
N PHE A 15 -1.06 14.53 -14.41
CA PHE A 15 -1.77 15.16 -13.30
C PHE A 15 -3.15 15.67 -13.69
N TYR A 16 -3.34 16.22 -14.91
CA TYR A 16 -4.67 16.59 -15.40
C TYR A 16 -5.59 15.38 -15.55
N LEU A 17 -5.09 14.27 -16.09
CA LEU A 17 -5.85 13.02 -16.17
C LEU A 17 -6.29 12.54 -14.78
N LEU A 18 -5.38 12.51 -13.82
CA LEU A 18 -5.69 12.13 -12.45
C LEU A 18 -6.72 13.07 -11.82
N ALA A 19 -6.58 14.40 -12.02
CA ALA A 19 -7.54 15.37 -11.52
C ALA A 19 -8.95 15.13 -12.09
N VAL A 20 -9.07 14.86 -13.38
CA VAL A 20 -10.36 14.51 -14.01
C VAL A 20 -10.95 13.24 -13.42
N ILE A 21 -10.14 12.19 -13.25
CA ILE A 21 -10.58 10.92 -12.63
C ILE A 21 -11.08 11.17 -11.20
N PHE A 22 -10.35 11.93 -10.38
CA PHE A 22 -10.76 12.23 -9.01
C PHE A 22 -12.05 13.06 -8.95
N VAL A 23 -12.24 14.02 -9.86
CA VAL A 23 -13.49 14.78 -9.94
C VAL A 23 -14.66 13.85 -10.31
N LEU A 24 -14.47 12.96 -11.30
CA LEU A 24 -15.50 11.99 -11.69
C LEU A 24 -15.84 11.04 -10.54
N LEU A 25 -14.83 10.52 -9.83
CA LEU A 25 -15.04 9.67 -8.65
C LEU A 25 -15.73 10.42 -7.51
N PHE A 26 -15.39 11.69 -7.27
CA PHE A 26 -16.07 12.52 -6.29
C PHE A 26 -17.56 12.68 -6.63
N LEU A 27 -17.88 13.01 -7.88
CA LEU A 27 -19.27 13.12 -8.33
C LEU A 27 -20.00 11.79 -8.22
N TYR A 28 -19.38 10.69 -8.64
CA TYR A 28 -19.92 9.33 -8.48
C TYR A 28 -20.26 9.03 -7.02
N HIS A 29 -19.31 9.27 -6.11
CA HIS A 29 -19.52 9.00 -4.69
C HIS A 29 -20.61 9.86 -4.06
N GLN A 30 -20.77 11.11 -4.49
CA GLN A 30 -21.85 11.98 -4.00
C GLN A 30 -23.25 11.43 -4.28
N PHE A 31 -23.44 10.74 -5.42
CA PHE A 31 -24.74 10.24 -5.83
C PHE A 31 -25.00 8.79 -5.43
N ILE A 32 -23.97 7.95 -5.33
CA ILE A 32 -24.12 6.49 -5.19
C ILE A 32 -23.81 5.99 -3.78
N LEU A 33 -22.92 6.66 -3.01
CA LEU A 33 -22.63 6.21 -1.66
C LEU A 33 -23.85 6.35 -0.75
N PRO A 34 -24.27 5.26 -0.06
CA PRO A 34 -25.33 5.33 0.91
C PRO A 34 -24.90 6.22 2.08
N LYS A 35 -25.76 7.16 2.45
CA LYS A 35 -25.56 7.99 3.64
C LYS A 35 -26.01 7.20 4.86
N PRO A 36 -25.12 6.79 5.79
CA PRO A 36 -25.51 6.02 6.96
C PRO A 36 -26.47 6.85 7.83
N LYS A 37 -27.60 6.25 8.23
CA LYS A 37 -28.60 6.93 9.07
C LYS A 37 -28.05 7.35 10.45
N ASN A 38 -26.96 6.71 10.88
CA ASN A 38 -26.30 6.96 12.17
C ASN A 38 -25.20 8.04 12.09
N ASP A 39 -24.95 8.59 10.91
CA ASP A 39 -24.00 9.71 10.72
C ASP A 39 -24.71 11.03 11.07
N VAL A 40 -25.03 11.19 12.35
CA VAL A 40 -25.66 12.41 12.87
C VAL A 40 -24.53 13.38 13.23
N PRO A 41 -24.44 14.55 12.60
CA PRO A 41 -23.46 15.55 12.99
C PRO A 41 -23.65 15.89 14.46
N VAL A 42 -22.56 15.91 15.23
CA VAL A 42 -22.59 16.33 16.64
C VAL A 42 -23.01 17.80 16.66
N LYS A 43 -24.26 18.04 16.96
CA LYS A 43 -24.92 19.36 16.81
C LYS A 43 -24.42 20.45 17.75
N ASN A 44 -23.73 20.12 18.85
CA ASN A 44 -23.36 21.10 19.88
C ASN A 44 -21.95 20.86 20.40
N GLY A 45 -20.92 21.18 19.60
CA GLY A 45 -19.53 21.15 20.08
C GLY A 45 -18.61 21.99 19.21
N ASN A 46 -17.65 22.66 19.82
CA ASN A 46 -16.57 23.27 19.08
C ASN A 46 -15.81 22.18 18.32
N PRO A 47 -15.72 22.23 16.97
CA PRO A 47 -15.07 21.18 16.14
C PRO A 47 -13.62 20.90 16.59
N LEU A 48 -12.91 21.92 17.06
CA LEU A 48 -11.56 21.80 17.60
C LEU A 48 -11.54 20.96 18.89
N ASN A 49 -12.48 21.19 19.80
CA ASN A 49 -12.56 20.40 21.04
C ASN A 49 -12.91 18.94 20.74
N ALA A 50 -13.81 18.67 19.80
CA ALA A 50 -14.14 17.31 19.38
C ALA A 50 -12.92 16.61 18.77
N PHE A 51 -12.14 17.31 17.96
CA PHE A 51 -10.90 16.80 17.39
C PHE A 51 -9.88 16.43 18.49
N PHE A 52 -9.59 17.34 19.41
CA PHE A 52 -8.65 17.09 20.51
C PHE A 52 -9.14 15.97 21.45
N GLN A 53 -10.43 15.93 21.74
CA GLN A 53 -11.02 14.84 22.54
C GLN A 53 -10.87 13.48 21.85
N THR A 54 -11.04 13.42 20.53
CA THR A 54 -10.81 12.19 19.77
C THR A 54 -9.35 11.73 19.87
N PHE A 55 -8.40 12.64 19.78
CA PHE A 55 -6.97 12.32 19.98
C PHE A 55 -6.69 11.81 21.38
N ILE A 56 -7.15 12.53 22.41
CA ILE A 56 -6.94 12.14 23.81
C ILE A 56 -7.52 10.76 24.07
N THR A 57 -8.77 10.51 23.67
CA THR A 57 -9.43 9.22 23.88
C THR A 57 -8.78 8.09 23.09
N PHE A 58 -8.22 8.38 21.92
CA PHE A 58 -7.46 7.40 21.15
C PHE A 58 -6.20 6.94 21.90
N PHE A 59 -5.40 7.88 22.42
CA PHE A 59 -4.18 7.55 23.17
C PHE A 59 -4.44 6.97 24.56
N GLN A 60 -5.64 7.14 25.10
CA GLN A 60 -6.07 6.52 26.36
C GLN A 60 -6.58 5.09 26.20
N LYS A 61 -6.76 4.60 24.96
CA LYS A 61 -7.22 3.22 24.73
C LYS A 61 -6.27 2.21 25.35
N LYS A 62 -6.83 1.20 26.02
CA LYS A 62 -6.06 0.08 26.55
C LYS A 62 -5.32 -0.64 25.41
N GLY A 63 -4.01 -0.83 25.58
CA GLY A 63 -3.19 -1.52 24.56
C GLY A 63 -2.76 -0.65 23.38
N ILE A 64 -2.95 0.69 23.42
CA ILE A 64 -2.58 1.58 22.32
C ILE A 64 -1.10 1.49 21.96
N ILE A 65 -0.21 1.39 22.93
CA ILE A 65 1.24 1.27 22.69
C ILE A 65 1.56 0.00 21.91
N ALA A 66 0.97 -1.13 22.32
CA ALA A 66 1.15 -2.40 21.62
C ALA A 66 0.58 -2.35 20.19
N ALA A 67 -0.59 -1.71 20.01
CA ALA A 67 -1.20 -1.53 18.70
C ALA A 67 -0.33 -0.66 17.78
N LEU A 68 0.20 0.46 18.28
CA LEU A 68 1.10 1.33 17.53
C LEU A 68 2.41 0.63 17.20
N ALA A 69 3.00 -0.07 18.16
CA ALA A 69 4.21 -0.86 17.92
C ALA A 69 3.98 -1.93 16.86
N PHE A 70 2.85 -2.64 16.91
CA PHE A 70 2.48 -3.61 15.89
C PHE A 70 2.36 -2.96 14.51
N ILE A 71 1.62 -1.85 14.37
CA ILE A 71 1.43 -1.15 13.09
C ILE A 71 2.78 -0.71 12.52
N LEU A 72 3.64 -0.11 13.35
CA LEU A 72 4.95 0.38 12.94
C LEU A 72 5.86 -0.77 12.50
N LEU A 73 5.99 -1.83 13.31
CA LEU A 73 6.85 -2.97 13.02
C LEU A 73 6.34 -3.77 11.81
N PHE A 74 5.02 -3.92 11.69
CA PHE A 74 4.40 -4.62 10.57
C PHE A 74 4.76 -4.00 9.22
N ARG A 75 4.80 -2.65 9.17
CA ARG A 75 5.08 -1.88 7.95
C ARG A 75 6.56 -1.55 7.75
N PHE A 76 7.39 -1.79 8.76
CA PHE A 76 8.76 -1.27 8.77
C PHE A 76 9.60 -1.78 7.59
N ALA A 77 9.67 -3.09 7.39
CA ALA A 77 10.49 -3.70 6.34
C ALA A 77 10.04 -3.23 4.95
N GLU A 78 8.73 -3.28 4.69
CA GLU A 78 8.13 -2.85 3.42
C GLU A 78 8.37 -1.37 3.15
N SER A 79 8.24 -0.50 4.15
CA SER A 79 8.50 0.94 4.00
C SER A 79 9.95 1.28 3.64
N GLN A 80 10.92 0.44 4.01
CA GLN A 80 12.30 0.57 3.56
C GLN A 80 12.47 0.07 2.13
N LEU A 81 11.86 -1.09 1.82
CA LEU A 81 11.95 -1.67 0.48
C LEU A 81 11.43 -0.72 -0.60
N VAL A 82 10.27 -0.10 -0.40
CA VAL A 82 9.68 0.87 -1.35
C VAL A 82 10.65 1.99 -1.72
N LYS A 83 11.51 2.42 -0.79
CA LYS A 83 12.47 3.49 -1.04
C LYS A 83 13.66 3.05 -1.88
N ILE A 84 14.09 1.81 -1.74
CA ILE A 84 15.32 1.30 -2.38
C ILE A 84 15.04 0.48 -3.64
N ALA A 85 13.86 -0.12 -3.76
CA ALA A 85 13.52 -1.00 -4.87
C ALA A 85 13.58 -0.28 -6.23
N SER A 86 13.02 0.93 -6.32
CA SER A 86 13.01 1.68 -7.58
C SER A 86 14.42 2.12 -8.01
N PRO A 87 15.25 2.75 -7.17
CA PRO A 87 16.66 2.99 -7.50
C PRO A 87 17.40 1.71 -7.89
N PHE A 88 17.27 0.63 -7.12
CA PHE A 88 17.95 -0.64 -7.41
C PHE A 88 17.59 -1.20 -8.80
N LEU A 89 16.35 -1.07 -9.24
CA LEU A 89 15.95 -1.52 -10.57
C LEU A 89 16.46 -0.61 -11.70
N LEU A 90 16.54 0.71 -11.45
CA LEU A 90 16.90 1.72 -12.46
C LEU A 90 18.40 1.94 -12.60
N ASP A 91 19.13 1.89 -11.49
CA ASP A 91 20.55 2.23 -11.45
C ASP A 91 21.39 1.27 -12.30
N ASN A 92 22.52 1.81 -12.81
CA ASN A 92 23.41 1.04 -13.67
C ASN A 92 24.01 -0.17 -12.91
N PRO A 93 24.16 -1.33 -13.57
CA PRO A 93 24.84 -2.50 -13.00
C PRO A 93 26.24 -2.22 -12.44
N GLU A 94 26.97 -1.25 -12.98
CA GLU A 94 28.28 -0.84 -12.49
C GLU A 94 28.27 -0.30 -11.05
N ILE A 95 27.12 0.23 -10.60
CA ILE A 95 26.92 0.73 -9.24
C ILE A 95 26.00 -0.17 -8.42
N GLY A 96 25.73 -1.37 -8.91
CA GLY A 96 24.97 -2.40 -8.20
C GLY A 96 23.46 -2.44 -8.47
N GLY A 97 22.97 -1.70 -9.46
CA GLY A 97 21.58 -1.75 -9.92
C GLY A 97 21.35 -2.82 -11.00
N LEU A 98 20.12 -2.90 -11.51
CA LEU A 98 19.74 -3.83 -12.59
C LEU A 98 19.70 -3.17 -13.98
N GLY A 99 19.81 -1.84 -14.08
CA GLY A 99 19.89 -1.10 -15.33
C GLY A 99 18.61 -1.14 -16.18
N LEU A 100 17.43 -1.31 -15.55
CA LEU A 100 16.18 -1.32 -16.27
C LEU A 100 15.82 0.10 -16.73
N SER A 101 15.17 0.20 -17.88
CA SER A 101 14.60 1.47 -18.33
C SER A 101 13.39 1.86 -17.46
N THR A 102 13.12 3.17 -17.39
CA THR A 102 11.94 3.71 -16.70
C THR A 102 10.64 3.08 -17.21
N MET A 103 10.54 2.80 -18.50
CA MET A 103 9.40 2.15 -19.12
C MET A 103 9.24 0.70 -18.62
N GLN A 104 10.33 -0.05 -18.50
CA GLN A 104 10.31 -1.42 -17.97
C GLN A 104 9.87 -1.43 -16.51
N VAL A 105 10.45 -0.57 -15.67
CA VAL A 105 10.08 -0.46 -14.25
C VAL A 105 8.61 -0.04 -14.13
N GLY A 106 8.16 0.95 -14.91
CA GLY A 106 6.77 1.37 -14.96
C GLY A 106 5.81 0.24 -15.36
N THR A 107 6.18 -0.60 -16.32
CA THR A 107 5.36 -1.76 -16.73
C THR A 107 5.35 -2.84 -15.65
N ILE A 108 6.49 -3.15 -15.05
CA ILE A 108 6.60 -4.17 -14.00
C ILE A 108 5.76 -3.78 -12.78
N TYR A 109 5.90 -2.57 -12.25
CA TYR A 109 5.12 -2.15 -11.09
C TYR A 109 3.67 -1.76 -11.44
N GLY A 110 3.48 -1.00 -12.52
CA GLY A 110 2.18 -0.44 -12.87
C GLY A 110 1.21 -1.45 -13.50
N VAL A 111 1.70 -2.54 -14.09
CA VAL A 111 0.84 -3.58 -14.66
C VAL A 111 0.97 -4.87 -13.88
N VAL A 112 2.14 -5.50 -13.90
CA VAL A 112 2.34 -6.82 -13.28
C VAL A 112 2.18 -6.74 -11.76
N GLY A 113 2.83 -5.78 -11.13
CA GLY A 113 2.77 -5.54 -9.68
C GLY A 113 1.35 -5.19 -9.23
N LEU A 114 0.67 -4.28 -9.93
CA LEU A 114 -0.70 -3.87 -9.59
C LEU A 114 -1.69 -5.04 -9.66
N ILE A 115 -1.60 -5.88 -10.69
CA ILE A 115 -2.44 -7.08 -10.82
C ILE A 115 -2.17 -8.03 -9.64
N ALA A 116 -0.89 -8.32 -9.38
CA ALA A 116 -0.50 -9.21 -8.29
C ALA A 116 -0.95 -8.70 -6.91
N LEU A 117 -0.76 -7.41 -6.63
CA LEU A 117 -1.23 -6.74 -5.42
C LEU A 117 -2.76 -6.85 -5.26
N THR A 118 -3.49 -6.60 -6.34
CA THR A 118 -4.95 -6.65 -6.33
C THR A 118 -5.45 -8.07 -6.04
N ILE A 119 -4.86 -9.09 -6.69
CA ILE A 119 -5.19 -10.50 -6.43
C ILE A 119 -4.87 -10.87 -4.98
N GLY A 120 -3.70 -10.47 -4.48
CA GLY A 120 -3.29 -10.68 -3.09
C GLY A 120 -4.29 -10.07 -2.10
N GLY A 121 -4.68 -8.81 -2.31
CA GLY A 121 -5.64 -8.10 -1.48
C GLY A 121 -7.02 -8.76 -1.47
N ILE A 122 -7.53 -9.15 -2.65
CA ILE A 122 -8.84 -9.83 -2.76
C ILE A 122 -8.81 -11.18 -2.04
N LEU A 123 -7.79 -12.00 -2.27
CA LEU A 123 -7.62 -13.29 -1.60
C LEU A 123 -7.48 -13.13 -0.09
N GLY A 124 -6.68 -12.14 0.34
CA GLY A 124 -6.55 -11.79 1.75
C GLY A 124 -7.89 -11.43 2.38
N GLY A 125 -8.70 -10.59 1.70
CA GLY A 125 -10.03 -10.21 2.16
C GLY A 125 -10.98 -11.41 2.31
N ILE A 126 -11.01 -12.31 1.31
CA ILE A 126 -11.85 -13.51 1.33
C ILE A 126 -11.47 -14.44 2.49
N LEU A 127 -10.18 -14.71 2.66
CA LEU A 127 -9.68 -15.60 3.70
C LEU A 127 -9.87 -15.00 5.10
N MET A 128 -9.67 -13.69 5.24
CA MET A 128 -9.94 -12.96 6.47
C MET A 128 -11.42 -13.01 6.85
N ALA A 129 -12.33 -12.87 5.89
CA ALA A 129 -13.77 -12.95 6.11
C ALA A 129 -14.21 -14.35 6.57
N LYS A 130 -13.54 -15.41 6.09
CA LYS A 130 -13.87 -16.80 6.46
C LYS A 130 -13.38 -17.20 7.85
N ASN A 131 -12.14 -16.92 8.18
CA ASN A 131 -11.45 -17.49 9.34
C ASN A 131 -11.06 -16.44 10.38
N GLY A 132 -11.18 -15.16 10.07
CA GLY A 132 -10.84 -14.04 10.96
C GLY A 132 -9.35 -13.75 11.11
N LEU A 133 -9.06 -12.63 11.76
CA LEU A 133 -7.70 -12.11 11.92
C LEU A 133 -6.78 -13.06 12.69
N LYS A 134 -7.25 -13.63 13.79
CA LYS A 134 -6.44 -14.46 14.67
C LYS A 134 -5.81 -15.66 13.95
N HIS A 135 -6.51 -16.23 12.98
CA HIS A 135 -6.03 -17.35 12.18
C HIS A 135 -4.99 -16.91 11.14
N TRP A 136 -5.21 -15.78 10.48
CA TRP A 136 -4.44 -15.39 9.32
C TRP A 136 -3.30 -14.40 9.59
N ILE A 137 -3.28 -13.72 10.74
CA ILE A 137 -2.32 -12.65 11.01
C ILE A 137 -0.86 -13.04 10.80
N TRP A 138 -0.45 -14.24 11.26
CA TRP A 138 0.92 -14.70 11.12
C TRP A 138 1.29 -15.06 9.69
N TRP A 139 0.38 -15.73 8.98
CA TRP A 139 0.58 -16.07 7.57
C TRP A 139 0.64 -14.83 6.69
N MET A 140 -0.22 -13.86 6.95
CA MET A 140 -0.25 -12.58 6.24
C MET A 140 0.97 -11.72 6.56
N THR A 141 1.45 -11.73 7.82
CA THR A 141 2.70 -11.07 8.20
C THR A 141 3.89 -11.71 7.48
N ALA A 142 3.96 -13.03 7.43
CA ALA A 142 4.99 -13.75 6.69
C ALA A 142 4.92 -13.45 5.19
N ALA A 143 3.73 -13.51 4.60
CA ALA A 143 3.53 -13.23 3.17
C ALA A 143 3.88 -11.80 2.77
N MET A 144 3.78 -10.83 3.67
CA MET A 144 4.18 -9.46 3.42
C MET A 144 5.69 -9.25 3.51
N ASN A 145 6.38 -9.98 4.39
CA ASN A 145 7.78 -9.72 4.69
C ASN A 145 8.75 -10.68 4.00
N LEU A 146 8.41 -11.98 3.89
CA LEU A 146 9.29 -12.97 3.27
C LEU A 146 9.57 -12.70 1.79
N PRO A 147 8.60 -12.27 0.96
CA PRO A 147 8.87 -11.96 -0.43
C PRO A 147 9.90 -10.86 -0.65
N ASN A 148 10.14 -9.98 0.33
CA ASN A 148 11.19 -8.98 0.24
C ASN A 148 12.59 -9.60 0.02
N LEU A 149 12.76 -10.87 0.38
CA LEU A 149 13.98 -11.63 0.10
C LEU A 149 14.24 -11.86 -1.39
N VAL A 150 13.24 -11.70 -2.26
CA VAL A 150 13.45 -11.79 -3.71
C VAL A 150 14.40 -10.69 -4.20
N TYR A 151 14.40 -9.51 -3.56
CA TYR A 151 15.34 -8.44 -3.90
C TYR A 151 16.77 -8.77 -3.48
N VAL A 152 16.93 -9.51 -2.38
CA VAL A 152 18.25 -10.06 -1.98
C VAL A 152 18.74 -11.02 -3.06
N TYR A 153 17.88 -11.90 -3.54
CA TYR A 153 18.21 -12.80 -4.66
C TYR A 153 18.57 -12.02 -5.93
N LEU A 154 17.79 -11.01 -6.31
CA LEU A 154 18.06 -10.17 -7.48
C LEU A 154 19.40 -9.42 -7.34
N ALA A 155 19.72 -8.92 -6.13
CA ALA A 155 20.96 -8.21 -5.87
C ALA A 155 22.20 -9.11 -5.92
N PHE A 156 22.09 -10.40 -5.60
CA PHE A 156 23.21 -11.34 -5.74
C PHE A 156 23.37 -11.90 -7.16
N THR A 157 22.29 -12.07 -7.89
CA THR A 157 22.31 -12.75 -9.19
C THR A 157 22.37 -11.81 -10.39
N HIS A 158 21.99 -10.55 -10.21
CA HIS A 158 21.89 -9.51 -11.27
C HIS A 158 21.34 -10.07 -12.60
N PRO A 159 20.16 -10.68 -12.60
CA PRO A 159 19.62 -11.32 -13.79
C PRO A 159 19.24 -10.26 -14.83
N SER A 160 19.58 -10.53 -16.09
CA SER A 160 19.13 -9.70 -17.23
C SER A 160 17.74 -10.10 -17.76
N ASN A 161 17.20 -11.21 -17.29
CA ASN A 161 15.91 -11.71 -17.75
C ASN A 161 14.75 -10.93 -17.13
N ILE A 162 14.07 -10.13 -17.94
CA ILE A 162 12.96 -9.29 -17.55
C ILE A 162 11.78 -10.08 -16.94
N TRP A 163 11.53 -11.32 -17.40
CA TRP A 163 10.47 -12.16 -16.87
C TRP A 163 10.74 -12.62 -15.45
N LEU A 164 12.00 -12.93 -15.14
CA LEU A 164 12.43 -13.29 -13.79
C LEU A 164 12.27 -12.11 -12.85
N ILE A 165 12.71 -10.91 -13.25
CA ILE A 165 12.56 -9.68 -12.46
C ILE A 165 11.08 -9.36 -12.25
N SER A 166 10.25 -9.45 -13.31
CA SER A 166 8.81 -9.23 -13.21
C SER A 166 8.12 -10.21 -12.26
N SER A 167 8.53 -11.48 -12.30
CA SER A 167 7.99 -12.51 -11.38
C SER A 167 8.38 -12.24 -9.94
N ALA A 168 9.60 -11.79 -9.69
CA ALA A 168 10.07 -11.41 -8.36
C ALA A 168 9.23 -10.26 -7.79
N VAL A 169 9.01 -9.19 -8.57
CA VAL A 169 8.16 -8.07 -8.18
C VAL A 169 6.70 -8.52 -8.01
N ALA A 170 6.19 -9.42 -8.87
CA ALA A 170 4.83 -9.94 -8.72
C ALA A 170 4.64 -10.70 -7.40
N ILE A 171 5.60 -11.53 -7.00
CA ILE A 171 5.56 -12.27 -5.74
C ILE A 171 5.57 -11.31 -4.54
N GLU A 172 6.42 -10.31 -4.58
CA GLU A 172 6.51 -9.27 -3.54
C GLU A 172 5.20 -8.48 -3.46
N GLN A 173 4.69 -7.95 -4.57
CA GLN A 173 3.46 -7.17 -4.61
C GLN A 173 2.21 -8.00 -4.22
N PHE A 174 2.16 -9.27 -4.59
CA PHE A 174 1.12 -10.18 -4.12
C PHE A 174 1.17 -10.33 -2.59
N GLY A 175 2.36 -10.58 -2.04
CA GLY A 175 2.57 -10.70 -0.60
C GLY A 175 2.19 -9.43 0.15
N TYR A 176 2.53 -8.26 -0.42
CA TYR A 176 2.14 -6.96 0.10
C TYR A 176 0.61 -6.80 0.13
N GLY A 177 -0.08 -7.03 -0.99
CA GLY A 177 -1.55 -6.93 -1.04
C GLY A 177 -2.23 -7.88 -0.07
N PHE A 178 -1.77 -9.13 0.00
CA PHE A 178 -2.30 -10.15 0.89
C PHE A 178 -2.09 -9.78 2.37
N GLY A 179 -0.88 -9.37 2.74
CA GLY A 179 -0.54 -9.03 4.12
C GLY A 179 -1.16 -7.71 4.57
N PHE A 180 -1.25 -6.71 3.70
CA PHE A 180 -1.85 -5.41 4.03
C PHE A 180 -3.31 -5.52 4.46
N THR A 181 -4.03 -6.54 3.99
CA THR A 181 -5.39 -6.83 4.42
C THR A 181 -5.49 -7.09 5.92
N ALA A 182 -4.52 -7.82 6.51
CA ALA A 182 -4.50 -8.07 7.95
C ALA A 182 -4.32 -6.78 8.75
N LEU A 183 -3.43 -5.89 8.30
CA LEU A 183 -3.20 -4.60 8.95
C LEU A 183 -4.45 -3.73 8.92
N THR A 184 -5.08 -3.62 7.76
CA THR A 184 -6.30 -2.83 7.59
C THR A 184 -7.44 -3.35 8.49
N TYR A 185 -7.62 -4.66 8.53
CA TYR A 185 -8.63 -5.28 9.37
C TYR A 185 -8.31 -5.11 10.88
N PHE A 186 -7.05 -5.24 11.28
CA PHE A 186 -6.60 -4.96 12.64
C PHE A 186 -6.94 -3.52 13.04
N MET A 187 -6.61 -2.54 12.21
CA MET A 187 -6.94 -1.13 12.48
C MET A 187 -8.45 -0.91 12.62
N MET A 188 -9.26 -1.54 11.77
CA MET A 188 -10.72 -1.48 11.86
C MET A 188 -11.26 -2.07 13.17
N LEU A 189 -10.73 -3.21 13.62
CA LEU A 189 -11.12 -3.81 14.89
C LEU A 189 -10.70 -2.94 16.06
N PHE A 190 -9.48 -2.45 16.05
CA PHE A 190 -8.94 -1.61 17.11
C PHE A 190 -9.69 -0.27 17.23
N SER A 191 -10.23 0.25 16.12
CA SER A 191 -11.02 1.49 16.13
C SER A 191 -12.35 1.32 16.88
N LYS A 192 -12.96 0.14 16.83
CA LYS A 192 -14.30 -0.13 17.41
C LYS A 192 -14.33 -0.27 18.95
N GLY A 193 -13.18 -0.38 19.61
CA GLY A 193 -13.10 -0.53 21.06
C GLY A 193 -12.15 -1.64 21.50
N PRO A 194 -12.11 -2.01 22.80
CA PRO A 194 -11.26 -3.09 23.27
C PRO A 194 -11.65 -4.41 22.58
N LEU A 195 -10.65 -5.11 22.07
CA LEU A 195 -10.78 -6.47 21.53
C LEU A 195 -11.03 -7.48 22.64
#